data_6d5f323a00cb8ca3b1d6c68b738180af
#
_entry.id   6d5f323a00cb8ca3b1d6c68b738180af
#
_cell.length_a   1.000
_cell.length_b   1.000
_cell.length_c   1.000
_cell.angle_alpha   90.00
_cell.angle_beta   90.00
_cell.angle_gamma   90.00
#
_symmetry.space_group_name_H-M   'P 1'
#
loop_
_entity.id
_entity.type
_entity.pdbx_description
1 polymer ?
#
loop_
_entity_poly.entity_id
_entity_poly.type
_entity_poly.pdbx_seq_one_letter_code
_entity_poly.pdbx_strand_id
1 'polypeptide(L)'
;EITTRLVGSEMCIRDSINLVSMVCPKYLILPYLRETLEDLKTREADAKPNYRVKVVLAGSENDDPDFTKLIESCGALVVADRYCYGSLPGREKIEIRKGETALRAVARHYLETSVCPRSMEQSAMRQRKKYIADVAKEYKADGVIVESNKFCEYWSYERVADTIILPRDFGLPVCSIEKEYINSASGQLRTRFQAFVESLEIKKIQEKEGAKNG
;
A
#
# COMPACT_ATOMS: atom_id res chain seq x y z
N GLU A 1 1.05 1.42 -14.92
CA GLU A 1 2.25 1.60 -15.78
C GLU A 1 3.37 2.37 -15.08
N ILE A 2 3.08 3.40 -14.28
CA ILE A 2 4.10 4.17 -13.57
C ILE A 2 4.80 3.30 -12.51
N THR A 3 4.07 2.44 -11.80
CA THR A 3 4.61 1.59 -10.74
C THR A 3 5.60 0.53 -11.23
N THR A 4 5.54 0.11 -12.49
CA THR A 4 6.52 -0.83 -13.07
C THR A 4 7.83 -0.14 -13.48
N ARG A 5 7.86 1.18 -13.45
CA ARG A 5 9.04 2.00 -13.75
C ARG A 5 9.79 2.42 -12.50
N LEU A 6 9.26 2.09 -11.32
CA LEU A 6 9.80 2.42 -10.01
C LEU A 6 10.40 1.15 -9.37
N VAL A 7 11.55 0.66 -9.84
CA VAL A 7 12.22 -0.51 -9.27
C VAL A 7 13.62 -0.14 -8.77
N GLY A 8 13.94 -0.53 -7.54
CA GLY A 8 15.26 -0.37 -6.94
C GLY A 8 15.44 0.91 -6.14
N SER A 9 16.26 1.86 -6.58
CA SER A 9 16.53 3.13 -5.87
C SER A 9 15.32 4.04 -5.67
N GLU A 10 14.18 3.67 -6.15
CA GLU A 10 12.96 4.46 -6.28
C GLU A 10 12.05 4.42 -5.06
N MET A 11 12.27 3.50 -4.14
CA MET A 11 11.70 3.60 -2.79
C MET A 11 12.09 4.91 -2.12
N CYS A 12 13.32 5.38 -2.33
CA CYS A 12 13.76 6.68 -1.85
C CYS A 12 12.95 7.83 -2.47
N ILE A 13 12.53 7.71 -3.74
CA ILE A 13 11.68 8.72 -4.40
C ILE A 13 10.29 8.73 -3.78
N ARG A 14 9.65 7.57 -3.62
CA ARG A 14 8.33 7.46 -2.99
C ARG A 14 8.33 8.01 -1.56
N ASP A 15 9.28 7.59 -0.75
CA ASP A 15 9.39 8.00 0.64
C ASP A 15 9.71 9.49 0.76
N SER A 16 10.57 10.02 -0.12
CA SER A 16 10.84 11.46 -0.21
C SER A 16 9.60 12.25 -0.62
N ILE A 17 8.82 11.76 -1.60
CA ILE A 17 7.56 12.40 -2.01
C ILE A 17 6.56 12.41 -0.87
N ASN A 18 6.39 11.30 -0.15
CA ASN A 18 5.51 11.23 1.01
C ASN A 18 5.96 12.21 2.10
N LEU A 19 7.25 12.20 2.45
CA LEU A 19 7.80 13.10 3.46
C LEU A 19 7.57 14.56 3.10
N VAL A 20 8.02 15.01 1.93
CA VAL A 20 7.86 16.42 1.53
C VAL A 20 6.39 16.80 1.37
N SER A 21 5.54 15.86 0.96
CA SER A 21 4.10 16.07 0.86
C SER A 21 3.44 16.27 2.22
N MET A 22 4.02 15.75 3.30
CA MET A 22 3.49 15.91 4.65
C MET A 22 4.00 17.16 5.35
N VAL A 23 5.29 17.49 5.18
CA VAL A 23 5.95 18.53 5.99
C VAL A 23 6.12 19.88 5.27
N CYS A 24 6.08 19.91 3.94
CA CYS A 24 6.32 21.14 3.18
C CYS A 24 5.02 21.81 2.72
N PRO A 25 4.99 23.14 2.64
CA PRO A 25 3.91 23.87 1.99
C PRO A 25 3.74 23.43 0.53
N LYS A 26 2.53 23.08 0.12
CA LYS A 26 2.26 22.47 -1.18
C LYS A 26 2.70 23.34 -2.36
N TYR A 27 2.58 24.66 -2.26
CA TYR A 27 2.98 25.57 -3.33
C TYR A 27 4.49 25.55 -3.63
N LEU A 28 5.32 25.19 -2.65
CA LEU A 28 6.76 25.07 -2.82
C LEU A 28 7.15 23.76 -3.53
N ILE A 29 6.44 22.67 -3.25
CA ILE A 29 6.81 21.35 -3.75
C ILE A 29 6.13 20.99 -5.08
N LEU A 30 4.98 21.59 -5.40
CA LEU A 30 4.23 21.28 -6.60
C LEU A 30 5.03 21.34 -7.92
N PRO A 31 5.92 22.34 -8.15
CA PRO A 31 6.75 22.35 -9.34
C PRO A 31 7.64 21.12 -9.47
N TYR A 32 8.32 20.74 -8.39
CA TYR A 32 9.22 19.57 -8.33
C TYR A 32 8.46 18.26 -8.50
N LEU A 33 7.27 18.13 -7.89
CA LEU A 33 6.44 16.93 -8.06
C LEU A 33 5.97 16.78 -9.52
N ARG A 34 5.66 17.89 -10.19
CA ARG A 34 5.30 17.86 -11.62
C ARG A 34 6.48 17.45 -12.50
N GLU A 35 7.65 18.01 -12.25
CA GLU A 35 8.87 17.65 -12.96
C GLU A 35 9.21 16.16 -12.77
N THR A 36 9.18 15.68 -11.53
CA THR A 36 9.36 14.25 -11.20
C THR A 36 8.34 13.37 -11.90
N LEU A 37 7.08 13.80 -11.97
CA LEU A 37 6.03 13.04 -12.66
C LEU A 37 6.29 12.95 -14.17
N GLU A 38 6.74 14.02 -14.81
CA GLU A 38 7.08 14.00 -16.24
C GLU A 38 8.30 13.14 -16.53
N ASP A 39 9.33 13.21 -15.67
CA ASP A 39 10.49 12.33 -15.75
C ASP A 39 10.09 10.84 -15.64
N LEU A 40 9.25 10.49 -14.65
CA LEU A 40 8.75 9.13 -14.47
C LEU A 40 7.90 8.63 -15.67
N LYS A 41 7.16 9.52 -16.36
CA LYS A 41 6.39 9.13 -17.55
C LYS A 41 7.27 8.79 -18.74
N THR A 42 8.40 9.48 -18.87
CA THR A 42 9.34 9.33 -19.99
C THR A 42 10.37 8.24 -19.74
N ARG A 43 10.57 7.84 -18.51
CA ARG A 43 11.57 6.84 -18.13
C ARG A 43 11.24 5.47 -18.70
N GLU A 44 12.24 4.82 -19.28
CA GLU A 44 12.11 3.45 -19.75
C GLU A 44 12.00 2.46 -18.56
N ALA A 45 11.13 1.48 -18.71
CA ALA A 45 11.02 0.40 -17.73
C ALA A 45 12.23 -0.54 -17.84
N ASP A 46 12.68 -1.10 -16.73
CA ASP A 46 13.75 -2.09 -16.73
C ASP A 46 13.40 -3.26 -17.67
N ALA A 47 14.37 -3.66 -18.48
CA ALA A 47 14.20 -4.75 -19.46
C ALA A 47 13.84 -6.09 -18.81
N LYS A 48 14.26 -6.31 -17.56
CA LYS A 48 13.90 -7.50 -16.78
C LYS A 48 13.38 -7.07 -15.41
N PRO A 49 12.10 -7.29 -15.09
CA PRO A 49 11.57 -7.02 -13.77
C PRO A 49 12.30 -7.89 -12.72
N ASN A 50 12.77 -7.24 -11.67
CA ASN A 50 13.47 -7.90 -10.55
C ASN A 50 12.49 -8.40 -9.47
N TYR A 51 11.26 -8.73 -9.84
CA TYR A 51 10.22 -9.21 -8.93
C TYR A 51 9.40 -10.34 -9.55
N ARG A 52 8.84 -11.20 -8.71
CA ARG A 52 7.98 -12.34 -9.08
C ARG A 52 6.50 -12.01 -8.93
N VAL A 53 6.17 -11.24 -7.90
CA VAL A 53 4.79 -10.88 -7.53
C VAL A 53 4.68 -9.40 -7.16
N LYS A 54 3.46 -8.86 -7.24
CA LYS A 54 3.12 -7.51 -6.82
C LYS A 54 2.27 -7.55 -5.55
N VAL A 55 2.56 -6.68 -4.60
CA VAL A 55 1.83 -6.63 -3.33
C VAL A 55 1.42 -5.21 -2.95
N VAL A 56 0.30 -5.09 -2.26
CA VAL A 56 -0.13 -3.87 -1.57
C VAL A 56 0.23 -4.00 -0.10
N LEU A 57 0.71 -2.92 0.51
CA LEU A 57 0.90 -2.83 1.95
C LEU A 57 -0.31 -2.14 2.60
N ALA A 58 -0.78 -2.68 3.72
CA ALA A 58 -1.80 -2.05 4.53
C ALA A 58 -1.49 -2.29 6.01
N GLY A 59 -1.84 -1.36 6.86
CA GLY A 59 -1.60 -1.59 8.28
C GLY A 59 -1.39 -0.34 9.10
N SER A 60 -0.73 -0.53 10.21
CA SER A 60 -0.22 0.55 11.06
C SER A 60 0.80 1.39 10.29
N GLU A 61 1.17 2.52 10.85
CA GLU A 61 2.19 3.36 10.21
C GLU A 61 3.53 2.64 10.05
N ASN A 62 4.10 2.79 8.87
CA ASN A 62 5.43 2.29 8.55
C ASN A 62 6.24 3.40 7.86
N ASP A 63 7.17 3.96 8.58
CA ASP A 63 8.14 4.97 8.13
C ASP A 63 9.55 4.39 7.96
N ASP A 64 9.70 3.07 8.13
CA ASP A 64 10.96 2.35 7.97
C ASP A 64 11.12 1.85 6.53
N PRO A 65 12.00 2.47 5.71
CA PRO A 65 12.26 2.02 4.35
C PRO A 65 12.89 0.62 4.30
N ASP A 66 13.57 0.18 5.35
CA ASP A 66 14.19 -1.15 5.36
C ASP A 66 13.16 -2.28 5.46
N PHE A 67 11.98 -2.00 6.02
CA PHE A 67 10.87 -2.95 5.99
C PHE A 67 10.41 -3.23 4.54
N THR A 68 10.24 -2.20 3.74
CA THR A 68 9.86 -2.37 2.32
C THR A 68 11.00 -3.01 1.52
N LYS A 69 12.26 -2.63 1.75
CA LYS A 69 13.42 -3.29 1.13
C LYS A 69 13.48 -4.78 1.47
N LEU A 70 13.13 -5.14 2.71
CA LEU A 70 13.08 -6.54 3.12
C LEU A 70 12.05 -7.32 2.31
N ILE A 71 10.84 -6.78 2.12
CA ILE A 71 9.79 -7.38 1.30
C ILE A 71 10.27 -7.54 -0.15
N GLU A 72 10.82 -6.49 -0.73
CA GLU A 72 11.30 -6.51 -2.12
C GLU A 72 12.49 -7.45 -2.32
N SER A 73 13.37 -7.58 -1.33
CA SER A 73 14.46 -8.55 -1.36
C SER A 73 13.98 -10.02 -1.39
N CYS A 74 12.72 -10.27 -1.05
CA CYS A 74 12.09 -11.59 -1.15
C CYS A 74 11.45 -11.85 -2.52
N GLY A 75 11.53 -10.91 -3.46
CA GLY A 75 11.01 -11.03 -4.82
C GLY A 75 9.59 -10.50 -5.00
N ALA A 76 9.09 -9.69 -4.08
CA ALA A 76 7.86 -8.92 -4.25
C ALA A 76 8.18 -7.51 -4.75
N LEU A 77 7.22 -6.87 -5.45
CA LEU A 77 7.22 -5.44 -5.71
C LEU A 77 6.08 -4.80 -4.93
N VAL A 78 6.39 -3.84 -4.08
CA VAL A 78 5.38 -3.05 -3.39
C VAL A 78 4.84 -1.98 -4.34
N VAL A 79 3.63 -2.19 -4.84
CA VAL A 79 3.04 -1.33 -5.88
C VAL A 79 2.17 -0.20 -5.32
N ALA A 80 1.66 -0.35 -4.11
CA ALA A 80 0.86 0.66 -3.43
C ALA A 80 0.82 0.38 -1.93
N ASP A 81 0.37 1.37 -1.19
CA ASP A 81 0.13 1.25 0.25
C ASP A 81 -1.20 1.87 0.67
N ARG A 82 -1.64 1.52 1.87
CA ARG A 82 -2.72 2.16 2.59
C ARG A 82 -2.23 2.60 3.96
N TYR A 83 -1.31 3.51 3.98
CA TYR A 83 -0.83 4.15 5.21
C TYR A 83 -1.35 5.58 5.32
N CYS A 84 -1.63 6.03 6.54
CA CYS A 84 -2.01 7.42 6.78
C CYS A 84 -0.85 8.38 6.51
N TYR A 85 0.39 7.92 6.73
CA TYR A 85 1.64 8.57 6.35
C TYR A 85 2.18 8.06 5.00
N GLY A 86 1.31 7.64 4.11
CA GLY A 86 1.66 7.09 2.80
C GLY A 86 0.81 7.69 1.70
N SER A 87 0.32 6.82 0.83
CA SER A 87 -0.45 7.26 -0.34
C SER A 87 -1.89 7.69 -0.04
N LEU A 88 -2.47 7.25 1.09
CA LEU A 88 -3.88 7.50 1.39
C LEU A 88 -4.27 8.99 1.37
N PRO A 89 -3.54 9.94 1.97
CA PRO A 89 -3.96 11.35 1.99
C PRO A 89 -3.94 12.04 0.62
N GLY A 90 -3.16 11.53 -0.31
CA GLY A 90 -2.95 12.13 -1.64
C GLY A 90 -3.81 11.55 -2.75
N ARG A 91 -4.60 10.50 -2.49
CA ARG A 91 -5.33 9.81 -3.55
C ARG A 91 -6.55 10.56 -4.08
N GLU A 92 -7.19 11.36 -3.26
CA GLU A 92 -8.40 12.10 -3.65
C GLU A 92 -8.19 13.60 -3.49
N LYS A 93 -8.77 14.37 -4.41
CA LYS A 93 -8.75 15.83 -4.32
C LYS A 93 -9.73 16.31 -3.27
N ILE A 94 -9.31 17.32 -2.51
CA ILE A 94 -10.20 18.01 -1.57
C ILE A 94 -11.11 18.96 -2.36
N GLU A 95 -12.40 18.66 -2.37
CA GLU A 95 -13.41 19.51 -2.99
C GLU A 95 -14.00 20.48 -1.97
N ILE A 96 -14.02 21.75 -2.33
CA ILE A 96 -14.68 22.78 -1.51
C ILE A 96 -16.13 22.92 -1.98
N ARG A 97 -17.08 22.56 -1.11
CA ARG A 97 -18.51 22.66 -1.40
C ARG A 97 -18.97 24.14 -1.34
N LYS A 98 -20.07 24.45 -2.02
CA LYS A 98 -20.62 25.80 -2.03
C LYS A 98 -20.91 26.28 -0.60
N GLY A 99 -20.32 27.42 -0.22
CA GLY A 99 -20.47 28.01 1.12
C GLY A 99 -19.57 27.37 2.19
N GLU A 100 -18.70 26.46 1.82
CA GLU A 100 -17.73 25.82 2.74
C GLU A 100 -16.42 26.61 2.77
N THR A 101 -15.82 26.75 3.96
CA THR A 101 -14.47 27.29 4.08
C THR A 101 -13.43 26.22 3.72
N ALA A 102 -12.25 26.62 3.26
CA ALA A 102 -11.17 25.69 2.94
C ALA A 102 -10.80 24.79 4.14
N LEU A 103 -10.74 25.36 5.36
CA LEU A 103 -10.45 24.58 6.57
C LEU A 103 -11.52 23.51 6.83
N ARG A 104 -12.80 23.84 6.65
CA ARG A 104 -13.89 22.90 6.82
C ARG A 104 -13.86 21.80 5.76
N ALA A 105 -13.54 22.14 4.52
CA ALA A 105 -13.39 21.16 3.44
C ALA A 105 -12.25 20.19 3.74
N VAL A 106 -11.10 20.66 4.22
CA VAL A 106 -9.97 19.82 4.64
C VAL A 106 -10.38 18.88 5.78
N ALA A 107 -10.97 19.44 6.85
CA ALA A 107 -11.40 18.63 8.00
C ALA A 107 -12.42 17.54 7.59
N ARG A 108 -13.42 17.92 6.80
CA ARG A 108 -14.41 16.99 6.29
C ARG A 108 -13.77 15.89 5.45
N HIS A 109 -12.89 16.25 4.51
CA HIS A 109 -12.21 15.30 3.64
C HIS A 109 -11.47 14.23 4.46
N TYR A 110 -10.61 14.65 5.39
CA TYR A 110 -9.86 13.67 6.19
C TYR A 110 -10.72 12.85 7.16
N LEU A 111 -11.83 13.38 7.65
CA LEU A 111 -12.74 12.62 8.49
C LEU A 111 -13.56 11.60 7.68
N GLU A 112 -14.00 11.96 6.47
CA GLU A 112 -14.82 11.10 5.63
C GLU A 112 -14.00 10.06 4.85
N THR A 113 -12.80 10.42 4.36
CA THR A 113 -12.02 9.57 3.44
C THR A 113 -10.96 8.72 4.14
N SER A 114 -10.40 9.15 5.25
CA SER A 114 -9.35 8.39 5.95
C SER A 114 -9.85 7.05 6.49
N VAL A 115 -11.11 6.99 6.87
CA VAL A 115 -11.79 5.82 7.45
C VAL A 115 -10.86 5.09 8.42
N CYS A 116 -10.39 5.82 9.43
CA CYS A 116 -9.43 5.31 10.41
C CYS A 116 -9.97 4.07 11.13
N PRO A 117 -9.15 3.05 11.47
CA PRO A 117 -9.58 1.91 12.27
C PRO A 117 -10.20 2.26 13.63
N ARG A 118 -9.92 3.47 14.16
CA ARG A 118 -10.61 3.98 15.36
C ARG A 118 -12.12 4.15 15.16
N SER A 119 -12.56 4.32 13.91
CA SER A 119 -13.98 4.28 13.56
C SER A 119 -14.43 2.82 13.49
N MET A 120 -14.98 2.33 14.60
CA MET A 120 -15.36 0.92 14.79
C MET A 120 -16.70 0.56 14.11
N GLU A 121 -17.30 1.48 13.40
CA GLU A 121 -18.55 1.22 12.67
C GLU A 121 -18.34 0.17 11.57
N GLN A 122 -19.31 -0.72 11.42
CA GLN A 122 -19.24 -1.82 10.45
C GLN A 122 -19.13 -1.30 9.00
N SER A 123 -19.80 -0.20 8.69
CA SER A 123 -19.71 0.46 7.38
C SER A 123 -18.29 0.94 7.09
N ALA A 124 -17.63 1.57 8.05
CA ALA A 124 -16.26 2.04 7.97
C ALA A 124 -15.25 0.87 7.79
N MET A 125 -15.49 -0.23 8.51
CA MET A 125 -14.67 -1.44 8.34
C MET A 125 -14.78 -1.99 6.91
N ARG A 126 -16.00 -2.11 6.38
CA ARG A 126 -16.21 -2.59 5.00
C ARG A 126 -15.58 -1.65 3.97
N GLN A 127 -15.67 -0.35 4.19
CA GLN A 127 -15.06 0.65 3.31
C GLN A 127 -13.53 0.53 3.29
N ARG A 128 -12.89 0.27 4.44
CA ARG A 128 -11.44 0.01 4.49
C ARG A 128 -11.04 -1.22 3.66
N LYS A 129 -11.79 -2.33 3.78
CA LYS A 129 -11.51 -3.55 3.01
C LYS A 129 -11.70 -3.31 1.51
N LYS A 130 -12.80 -2.65 1.15
CA LYS A 130 -13.06 -2.27 -0.23
C LYS A 130 -11.96 -1.38 -0.80
N TYR A 131 -11.48 -0.39 -0.05
CA TYR A 131 -10.37 0.46 -0.46
C TYR A 131 -9.11 -0.35 -0.77
N ILE A 132 -8.71 -1.27 0.10
CA ILE A 132 -7.56 -2.15 -0.13
C ILE A 132 -7.75 -2.98 -1.40
N ALA A 133 -8.94 -3.54 -1.59
CA ALA A 133 -9.27 -4.33 -2.76
C ALA A 133 -9.26 -3.52 -4.06
N ASP A 134 -9.82 -2.31 -4.03
CA ASP A 134 -9.82 -1.40 -5.19
C ASP A 134 -8.38 -1.00 -5.58
N VAL A 135 -7.54 -0.68 -4.61
CA VAL A 135 -6.12 -0.38 -4.83
C VAL A 135 -5.38 -1.60 -5.39
N ALA A 136 -5.60 -2.78 -4.80
CA ALA A 136 -4.98 -4.02 -5.30
C ALA A 136 -5.38 -4.30 -6.75
N LYS A 137 -6.64 -4.08 -7.11
CA LYS A 137 -7.14 -4.23 -8.48
C LYS A 137 -6.54 -3.20 -9.43
N GLU A 138 -6.48 -1.93 -9.03
CA GLU A 138 -5.92 -0.83 -9.81
C GLU A 138 -4.46 -1.11 -10.21
N TYR A 139 -3.65 -1.55 -9.24
CA TYR A 139 -2.23 -1.84 -9.45
C TYR A 139 -1.94 -3.27 -9.87
N LYS A 140 -2.97 -4.08 -10.07
CA LYS A 140 -2.86 -5.51 -10.43
C LYS A 140 -1.95 -6.26 -9.45
N ALA A 141 -2.20 -6.06 -8.16
CA ALA A 141 -1.47 -6.75 -7.11
C ALA A 141 -1.94 -8.21 -6.98
N ASP A 142 -1.01 -9.09 -6.70
CA ASP A 142 -1.23 -10.52 -6.53
C ASP A 142 -1.69 -10.87 -5.10
N GLY A 143 -1.40 -9.98 -4.14
CA GLY A 143 -1.76 -10.16 -2.73
C GLY A 143 -1.54 -8.91 -1.89
N VAL A 144 -1.87 -9.02 -0.61
CA VAL A 144 -1.77 -7.93 0.36
C VAL A 144 -0.93 -8.37 1.55
N ILE A 145 -0.01 -7.52 1.98
CA ILE A 145 0.68 -7.66 3.26
C ILE A 145 0.02 -6.71 4.23
N VAL A 146 -0.61 -7.25 5.28
CA VAL A 146 -1.23 -6.47 6.35
C VAL A 146 -0.37 -6.55 7.59
N GLU A 147 0.12 -5.40 8.04
CA GLU A 147 0.97 -5.33 9.21
C GLU A 147 0.30 -4.57 10.36
N SER A 148 0.63 -4.94 11.58
CA SER A 148 0.33 -4.16 12.78
C SER A 148 1.55 -4.05 13.66
N ASN A 149 1.75 -2.86 14.24
CA ASN A 149 2.74 -2.71 15.29
C ASN A 149 2.22 -3.39 16.57
N LYS A 150 3.11 -4.03 17.33
CA LYS A 150 2.79 -4.57 18.64
C LYS A 150 2.14 -3.48 19.49
N PHE A 151 1.13 -3.86 20.25
CA PHE A 151 0.33 -2.98 21.13
C PHE A 151 -0.56 -1.97 20.39
N CYS A 152 -0.67 -2.03 19.06
CA CYS A 152 -1.65 -1.27 18.30
C CYS A 152 -2.98 -2.03 18.24
N GLU A 153 -3.88 -1.82 19.19
CA GLU A 153 -5.15 -2.55 19.29
C GLU A 153 -6.01 -2.42 18.02
N TYR A 154 -6.15 -1.22 17.48
CA TYR A 154 -6.99 -0.97 16.33
C TYR A 154 -6.55 -1.76 15.09
N TRP A 155 -5.27 -1.71 14.76
CA TRP A 155 -4.73 -2.47 13.63
C TRP A 155 -4.60 -3.95 13.90
N SER A 156 -4.48 -4.37 15.15
CA SER A 156 -4.53 -5.80 15.49
C SER A 156 -5.87 -6.42 15.15
N TYR A 157 -6.99 -5.74 15.43
CA TYR A 157 -8.32 -6.16 14.98
C TYR A 157 -8.47 -6.14 13.47
N GLU A 158 -8.07 -5.04 12.82
CA GLU A 158 -8.16 -4.91 11.37
C GLU A 158 -7.35 -6.01 10.67
N ARG A 159 -6.13 -6.26 11.13
CA ARG A 159 -5.25 -7.29 10.60
C ARG A 159 -5.89 -8.69 10.63
N VAL A 160 -6.53 -9.04 11.74
CA VAL A 160 -7.25 -10.33 11.84
C VAL A 160 -8.45 -10.35 10.88
N ALA A 161 -9.24 -9.28 10.84
CA ALA A 161 -10.37 -9.18 9.93
C ALA A 161 -9.95 -9.24 8.46
N ASP A 162 -8.82 -8.62 8.10
CA ASP A 162 -8.26 -8.63 6.75
C ASP A 162 -7.89 -10.04 6.28
N THR A 163 -7.35 -10.89 7.17
CA THR A 163 -7.01 -12.29 6.82
C THR A 163 -8.21 -13.14 6.45
N ILE A 164 -9.41 -12.72 6.85
CA ILE A 164 -10.66 -13.44 6.58
C ILE A 164 -11.41 -12.80 5.42
N ILE A 165 -11.59 -11.48 5.49
CA ILE A 165 -12.50 -10.75 4.59
C ILE A 165 -11.86 -10.57 3.21
N LEU A 166 -10.59 -10.18 3.11
CA LEU A 166 -9.95 -9.94 1.82
C LEU A 166 -9.87 -11.20 0.95
N PRO A 167 -9.48 -12.38 1.47
CA PRO A 167 -9.52 -13.61 0.68
C PRO A 167 -10.94 -14.05 0.32
N ARG A 168 -11.88 -13.99 1.27
CA ARG A 168 -13.25 -14.49 1.09
C ARG A 168 -14.06 -13.63 0.11
N ASP A 169 -14.02 -12.30 0.27
CA ASP A 169 -14.93 -11.40 -0.44
C ASP A 169 -14.29 -10.83 -1.73
N PHE A 170 -12.97 -10.79 -1.80
CA PHE A 170 -12.23 -10.17 -2.90
C PHE A 170 -11.21 -11.12 -3.58
N GLY A 171 -11.06 -12.35 -3.10
CA GLY A 171 -10.10 -13.31 -3.65
C GLY A 171 -8.62 -12.93 -3.47
N LEU A 172 -8.33 -11.97 -2.59
CA LEU A 172 -6.99 -11.43 -2.36
C LEU A 172 -6.29 -12.20 -1.24
N PRO A 173 -5.20 -12.94 -1.52
CA PRO A 173 -4.37 -13.56 -0.49
C PRO A 173 -3.75 -12.51 0.43
N VAL A 174 -3.66 -12.85 1.72
CA VAL A 174 -3.16 -11.95 2.76
C VAL A 174 -2.01 -12.59 3.53
N CYS A 175 -0.89 -11.86 3.61
CA CYS A 175 0.17 -12.12 4.58
C CYS A 175 -0.02 -11.20 5.80
N SER A 176 -0.31 -11.79 6.94
CA SER A 176 -0.53 -11.05 8.19
C SER A 176 0.75 -10.99 9.01
N ILE A 177 1.21 -9.79 9.34
CA ILE A 177 2.45 -9.55 10.08
C ILE A 177 2.15 -8.72 11.33
N GLU A 178 2.72 -9.14 12.45
CA GLU A 178 2.87 -8.31 13.64
C GLU A 178 4.35 -8.01 13.84
N LYS A 179 4.69 -6.74 13.98
CA LYS A 179 6.07 -6.29 14.10
C LYS A 179 6.25 -5.33 15.27
N GLU A 180 7.47 -5.22 15.75
CA GLU A 180 7.89 -4.11 16.59
C GLU A 180 8.15 -2.88 15.69
N TYR A 181 8.12 -1.69 16.30
CA TYR A 181 8.40 -0.46 15.55
C TYR A 181 9.82 -0.50 14.95
N ILE A 182 10.78 -0.99 15.72
CA ILE A 182 12.14 -1.24 15.24
C ILE A 182 12.24 -2.68 14.78
N ASN A 183 12.68 -2.92 13.55
CA ASN A 183 12.81 -4.25 12.96
C ASN A 183 13.94 -5.08 13.60
N SER A 184 13.69 -5.66 14.77
CA SER A 184 14.61 -6.58 15.44
C SER A 184 14.54 -8.03 14.90
N ALA A 185 13.45 -8.40 14.22
CA ALA A 185 13.13 -9.77 13.81
C ALA A 185 13.23 -9.98 12.27
N SER A 186 14.19 -9.36 11.60
CA SER A 186 14.32 -9.38 10.12
C SER A 186 14.39 -10.79 9.52
N GLY A 187 15.00 -11.75 10.20
CA GLY A 187 15.10 -13.15 9.74
C GLY A 187 13.74 -13.85 9.68
N GLN A 188 12.91 -13.72 10.72
CA GLN A 188 11.58 -14.32 10.77
C GLN A 188 10.64 -13.67 9.73
N LEU A 189 10.70 -12.35 9.61
CA LEU A 189 9.92 -11.62 8.61
C LEU A 189 10.30 -12.04 7.20
N ARG A 190 11.60 -12.19 6.90
CA ARG A 190 12.09 -12.68 5.61
C ARG A 190 11.49 -14.03 5.26
N THR A 191 11.53 -15.01 6.17
CA THR A 191 10.96 -16.34 5.95
C THR A 191 9.47 -16.26 5.63
N ARG A 192 8.71 -15.43 6.34
CA ARG A 192 7.28 -15.26 6.10
C ARG A 192 6.99 -14.61 4.75
N PHE A 193 7.75 -13.58 4.37
CA PHE A 193 7.60 -12.93 3.07
C PHE A 193 7.97 -13.86 1.93
N GLN A 194 9.06 -14.63 2.04
CA GLN A 194 9.44 -15.62 1.05
C GLN A 194 8.34 -16.67 0.84
N ALA A 195 7.82 -17.25 1.92
CA ALA A 195 6.73 -18.22 1.84
C ALA A 195 5.46 -17.62 1.20
N PHE A 196 5.14 -16.36 1.51
CA PHE A 196 4.00 -15.69 0.90
C PHE A 196 4.22 -15.44 -0.60
N VAL A 197 5.38 -14.94 -1.00
CA VAL A 197 5.76 -14.73 -2.41
C VAL A 197 5.66 -16.04 -3.20
N GLU A 198 6.20 -17.13 -2.66
CA GLU A 198 6.12 -18.45 -3.27
C GLU A 198 4.66 -18.95 -3.42
N SER A 199 3.83 -18.72 -2.40
CA SER A 199 2.41 -19.09 -2.48
C SER A 199 1.65 -18.33 -3.57
N LEU A 200 1.95 -17.04 -3.72
CA LEU A 200 1.36 -16.20 -4.78
C LEU A 200 1.84 -16.64 -6.17
N GLU A 201 3.10 -16.99 -6.30
CA GLU A 201 3.67 -17.48 -7.57
C GLU A 201 3.03 -18.79 -8.00
N ILE A 202 2.86 -19.75 -7.08
CA ILE A 202 2.15 -21.01 -7.33
C ILE A 202 0.71 -20.72 -7.79
N LYS A 203 -0.01 -19.86 -7.11
CA LYS A 203 -1.37 -19.47 -7.50
C LYS A 203 -1.42 -18.92 -8.93
N LYS A 204 -0.50 -18.03 -9.29
CA LYS A 204 -0.41 -17.47 -10.66
C LYS A 204 -0.14 -18.53 -11.72
N ILE A 205 0.67 -19.55 -11.41
CA ILE A 205 0.93 -20.67 -12.32
C ILE A 205 -0.33 -21.48 -12.52
N GLN A 206 -1.02 -21.85 -11.45
CA GLN A 206 -2.27 -22.62 -11.49
C GLN A 206 -3.38 -21.89 -12.28
N GLU A 207 -3.53 -20.60 -12.09
CA GLU A 207 -4.49 -19.77 -12.83
C GLU A 207 -4.19 -19.74 -14.34
N LYS A 208 -2.90 -19.67 -14.72
CA LYS A 208 -2.48 -19.72 -16.12
C LYS A 208 -2.70 -21.09 -16.76
N GLU A 209 -2.49 -22.16 -16.03
CA GLU A 209 -2.73 -23.52 -16.49
C GLU A 209 -4.22 -23.82 -16.62
N GLY A 210 -5.02 -23.38 -15.66
CA GLY A 210 -6.49 -23.49 -15.71
C GLY A 210 -7.09 -22.74 -16.91
N ALA A 211 -6.56 -21.56 -17.22
CA ALA A 211 -7.01 -20.75 -18.37
C ALA A 211 -6.61 -21.33 -19.74
N LYS A 212 -5.64 -22.27 -19.81
CA LYS A 212 -5.25 -22.94 -21.05
C LYS A 212 -6.06 -24.21 -21.33
N ASN A 213 -6.69 -24.74 -20.29
CA ASN A 213 -7.41 -26.05 -20.35
C ASN A 213 -8.94 -25.88 -20.37
N GLY A 214 -9.46 -24.68 -20.33
CA GLY A 214 -10.88 -24.34 -20.47
C GLY A 214 -11.15 -23.48 -21.70
#